data_a6fda01c8cd04120f1c011cf3a16451f
#
_entry.id   a6fda01c8cd04120f1c011cf3a16451f
#
_cell.length_a   1.000
_cell.length_b   1.000
_cell.length_c   1.000
_cell.angle_alpha   90.00
_cell.angle_beta   90.00
_cell.angle_gamma   90.00
#
_symmetry.space_group_name_H-M   'P 1'
#
loop_
_entity.id
_entity.type
_entity.pdbx_description
1 polymer ?
#
loop_
_entity_poly.entity_id
_entity_poly.type
_entity_poly.pdbx_seq_one_letter_code
_entity_poly.pdbx_strand_id
1 'polypeptide(L)'
;MVRRRVAAGVAVVLLIIIVLVINGCLKSQKQQSLRDYNRHVGEIAQEYEAQVAKPLFTALTGASSKPALNVEEQVNQLLLEAQKLDTRAKGLSVPGEMTGAQRALLLGLGLRVEGITKIAAELPAALGGQTKQVAPKIAGAMETFLASDVIYSQRVVPLIQQELDANAINEATPGARFLPNLGWLETNTVVARLTGQSGSGASASTGIAPGTHGSALIAVAVGTNTLEGEPTLNHIKGGSSPAFTVTVENTGSNVESNVKVDVTVTTAGQQRKDSKVINSTQPGSKVNAEIPVTGVPLGVASKVEVEVEPVPGETNTENNKGAYLAIFSE
;
A
#
# COMPACT_ATOMS: atom_id res chain seq x y z
N MET A 1 -23.47 22.69 -66.37
CA MET A 1 -23.71 22.98 -64.96
C MET A 1 -23.53 21.73 -64.03
N VAL A 2 -23.85 20.53 -64.47
CA VAL A 2 -23.78 19.28 -63.68
C VAL A 2 -22.33 18.98 -63.22
N ARG A 3 -21.34 19.07 -64.08
CA ARG A 3 -19.90 18.80 -63.72
C ARG A 3 -19.36 19.70 -62.59
N ARG A 4 -19.76 20.97 -62.54
CA ARG A 4 -19.36 21.89 -61.46
C ARG A 4 -20.02 21.52 -60.12
N ARG A 5 -21.28 21.05 -60.13
CA ARG A 5 -21.97 20.62 -58.90
C ARG A 5 -21.40 19.31 -58.34
N VAL A 6 -21.04 18.36 -59.22
CA VAL A 6 -20.35 17.12 -58.81
C VAL A 6 -18.96 17.39 -58.24
N ALA A 7 -18.18 18.26 -58.87
CA ALA A 7 -16.87 18.66 -58.36
C ALA A 7 -16.94 19.35 -56.97
N ALA A 8 -17.95 20.22 -56.78
CA ALA A 8 -18.19 20.85 -55.46
C ALA A 8 -18.59 19.81 -54.39
N GLY A 9 -19.42 18.83 -54.72
CA GLY A 9 -19.78 17.74 -53.81
C GLY A 9 -18.58 16.88 -53.39
N VAL A 10 -17.74 16.52 -54.38
CA VAL A 10 -16.48 15.75 -54.08
C VAL A 10 -15.52 16.56 -53.16
N ALA A 11 -15.39 17.85 -53.42
CA ALA A 11 -14.53 18.73 -52.60
C ALA A 11 -15.02 18.82 -51.14
N VAL A 12 -16.33 18.91 -50.91
CA VAL A 12 -16.93 18.91 -49.56
C VAL A 12 -16.72 17.57 -48.87
N VAL A 13 -16.92 16.44 -49.54
CA VAL A 13 -16.65 15.10 -48.95
C VAL A 13 -15.17 14.94 -48.57
N LEU A 14 -14.24 15.35 -49.42
CA LEU A 14 -12.83 15.33 -49.12
C LEU A 14 -12.46 16.21 -47.90
N LEU A 15 -13.08 17.39 -47.79
CA LEU A 15 -12.87 18.28 -46.64
C LEU A 15 -13.37 17.64 -45.33
N ILE A 16 -14.54 16.97 -45.37
CA ILE A 16 -15.06 16.25 -44.21
C ILE A 16 -14.13 15.10 -43.81
N ILE A 17 -13.63 14.32 -44.78
CA ILE A 17 -12.67 13.24 -44.50
C ILE A 17 -11.38 13.80 -43.87
N ILE A 18 -10.83 14.89 -44.39
CA ILE A 18 -9.65 15.54 -43.82
C ILE A 18 -9.89 15.98 -42.37
N VAL A 19 -11.01 16.63 -42.09
CA VAL A 19 -11.38 17.05 -40.73
C VAL A 19 -11.52 15.84 -39.78
N LEU A 20 -12.13 14.76 -40.23
CA LEU A 20 -12.26 13.53 -39.42
C LEU A 20 -10.90 12.90 -39.14
N VAL A 21 -10.00 12.83 -40.11
CA VAL A 21 -8.63 12.31 -39.94
C VAL A 21 -7.84 13.19 -38.98
N ILE A 22 -7.87 14.50 -39.15
CA ILE A 22 -7.17 15.44 -38.25
C ILE A 22 -7.70 15.31 -36.80
N ASN A 23 -9.02 15.28 -36.61
CA ASN A 23 -9.61 15.11 -35.29
C ASN A 23 -9.24 13.75 -34.66
N GLY A 24 -9.21 12.69 -35.45
CA GLY A 24 -8.79 11.36 -35.02
C GLY A 24 -7.32 11.34 -34.57
N CYS A 25 -6.44 11.96 -35.35
CA CYS A 25 -5.01 12.09 -35.00
C CYS A 25 -4.79 12.91 -33.72
N LEU A 26 -5.46 14.05 -33.57
CA LEU A 26 -5.38 14.91 -32.39
C LEU A 26 -5.87 14.19 -31.13
N LYS A 27 -6.98 13.47 -31.21
CA LYS A 27 -7.50 12.65 -30.12
C LYS A 27 -6.54 11.55 -29.71
N SER A 28 -5.97 10.83 -30.69
CA SER A 28 -5.00 9.77 -30.44
C SER A 28 -3.73 10.32 -29.79
N GLN A 29 -3.22 11.45 -30.27
CA GLN A 29 -2.03 12.10 -29.70
C GLN A 29 -2.27 12.58 -28.25
N LYS A 30 -3.47 13.14 -27.98
CA LYS A 30 -3.86 13.52 -26.63
C LYS A 30 -3.91 12.31 -25.70
N GLN A 31 -4.58 11.24 -26.11
CA GLN A 31 -4.64 10.02 -25.31
C GLN A 31 -3.25 9.44 -25.03
N GLN A 32 -2.34 9.47 -26.03
CA GLN A 32 -0.97 9.03 -25.85
C GLN A 32 -0.23 9.85 -24.80
N SER A 33 -0.33 11.18 -24.84
CA SER A 33 0.35 12.05 -23.89
C SER A 33 -0.18 11.88 -22.45
N LEU A 34 -1.48 11.61 -22.26
CA LEU A 34 -2.07 11.32 -20.96
C LEU A 34 -1.56 9.98 -20.40
N ARG A 35 -1.50 8.92 -21.23
CA ARG A 35 -0.92 7.62 -20.84
C ARG A 35 0.55 7.72 -20.47
N ASP A 36 1.33 8.42 -21.27
CA ASP A 36 2.77 8.60 -21.04
C ASP A 36 3.01 9.34 -19.71
N TYR A 37 2.22 10.37 -19.43
CA TYR A 37 2.29 11.07 -18.14
C TYR A 37 1.94 10.13 -16.98
N ASN A 38 0.81 9.41 -17.04
CA ASN A 38 0.40 8.45 -16.01
C ASN A 38 1.49 7.40 -15.75
N ARG A 39 2.06 6.84 -16.81
CA ARG A 39 3.15 5.87 -16.71
C ARG A 39 4.39 6.45 -16.02
N HIS A 40 4.85 7.64 -16.44
CA HIS A 40 6.02 8.28 -15.85
C HIS A 40 5.83 8.64 -14.37
N VAL A 41 4.64 9.09 -13.98
CA VAL A 41 4.30 9.32 -12.56
C VAL A 41 4.36 8.02 -11.78
N GLY A 42 3.79 6.93 -12.33
CA GLY A 42 3.85 5.61 -11.72
C GLY A 42 5.27 5.08 -11.56
N GLU A 43 6.13 5.23 -12.58
CA GLU A 43 7.55 4.87 -12.53
C GLU A 43 8.29 5.63 -11.43
N ILE A 44 8.14 6.95 -11.36
CA ILE A 44 8.76 7.79 -10.31
C ILE A 44 8.28 7.35 -8.93
N ALA A 45 7.00 7.07 -8.76
CA ALA A 45 6.42 6.65 -7.49
C ALA A 45 6.98 5.29 -7.02
N GLN A 46 7.09 4.32 -7.93
CA GLN A 46 7.68 3.00 -7.65
C GLN A 46 9.17 3.09 -7.36
N GLU A 47 9.91 3.88 -8.13
CA GLU A 47 11.33 4.10 -7.88
C GLU A 47 11.57 4.78 -6.53
N TYR A 48 10.75 5.75 -6.14
CA TYR A 48 10.80 6.37 -4.82
C TYR A 48 10.61 5.34 -3.69
N GLU A 49 9.65 4.45 -3.85
CA GLU A 49 9.43 3.36 -2.88
C GLU A 49 10.63 2.42 -2.79
N ALA A 50 11.12 1.95 -3.96
CA ALA A 50 12.15 0.92 -4.03
C ALA A 50 13.55 1.44 -3.69
N GLN A 51 13.90 2.64 -4.18
CA GLN A 51 15.27 3.17 -4.13
C GLN A 51 15.50 4.15 -2.98
N VAL A 52 14.42 4.73 -2.43
CA VAL A 52 14.53 5.73 -1.35
C VAL A 52 13.83 5.25 -0.09
N ALA A 53 12.51 4.98 -0.12
CA ALA A 53 11.74 4.69 1.08
C ALA A 53 12.21 3.41 1.78
N LYS A 54 12.17 2.27 1.09
CA LYS A 54 12.60 0.98 1.68
C LYS A 54 14.03 1.03 2.21
N PRO A 55 15.04 1.53 1.47
CA PRO A 55 16.40 1.65 2.01
C PRO A 55 16.52 2.61 3.19
N LEU A 56 15.79 3.74 3.20
CA LEU A 56 15.80 4.70 4.30
C LEU A 56 15.32 4.05 5.61
N PHE A 57 14.15 3.43 5.59
CA PHE A 57 13.61 2.78 6.78
C PHE A 57 14.40 1.56 7.21
N THR A 58 15.05 0.86 6.29
CA THR A 58 16.00 -0.22 6.59
C THR A 58 17.25 0.33 7.26
N ALA A 59 17.80 1.46 6.78
CA ALA A 59 18.95 2.11 7.39
C ALA A 59 18.66 2.60 8.81
N LEU A 60 17.51 3.25 9.02
CA LEU A 60 17.10 3.74 10.33
C LEU A 60 16.80 2.62 11.32
N THR A 61 16.15 1.53 10.89
CA THR A 61 15.88 0.36 11.75
C THR A 61 17.16 -0.40 12.12
N GLY A 62 18.12 -0.48 11.21
CA GLY A 62 19.40 -1.14 11.42
C GLY A 62 20.51 -0.23 11.95
N ALA A 63 20.19 1.00 12.35
CA ALA A 63 21.19 2.01 12.71
C ALA A 63 22.09 1.59 13.87
N SER A 64 21.56 0.92 14.90
CA SER A 64 22.32 0.47 16.06
C SER A 64 23.33 -0.64 15.76
N SER A 65 23.17 -1.35 14.65
CA SER A 65 24.04 -2.47 14.26
C SER A 65 25.17 -2.07 13.31
N LYS A 66 25.24 -0.80 12.94
CA LYS A 66 26.21 -0.25 11.98
C LYS A 66 27.00 0.92 12.58
N PRO A 67 28.23 1.18 12.09
CA PRO A 67 28.93 2.42 12.41
C PRO A 67 28.09 3.64 12.04
N ALA A 68 28.02 4.64 12.93
CA ALA A 68 27.20 5.85 12.72
C ALA A 68 27.49 6.52 11.37
N LEU A 69 28.75 6.69 11.02
CA LEU A 69 29.17 7.31 9.77
C LEU A 69 28.58 6.59 8.53
N ASN A 70 28.49 5.26 8.55
CA ASN A 70 27.95 4.50 7.43
C ASN A 70 26.44 4.74 7.27
N VAL A 71 25.71 4.91 8.38
CA VAL A 71 24.27 5.21 8.35
C VAL A 71 24.03 6.63 7.84
N GLU A 72 24.82 7.59 8.32
CA GLU A 72 24.77 8.98 7.88
C GLU A 72 25.07 9.11 6.38
N GLU A 73 26.12 8.44 5.90
CA GLU A 73 26.48 8.42 4.47
C GLU A 73 25.35 7.79 3.65
N GLN A 74 24.79 6.67 4.09
CA GLN A 74 23.68 6.01 3.41
C GLN A 74 22.45 6.93 3.31
N VAL A 75 22.07 7.63 4.39
CA VAL A 75 20.93 8.56 4.39
C VAL A 75 21.19 9.75 3.47
N ASN A 76 22.43 10.29 3.46
CA ASN A 76 22.79 11.36 2.54
C ASN A 76 22.75 10.92 1.05
N GLN A 77 23.16 9.69 0.73
CA GLN A 77 23.03 9.14 -0.61
C GLN A 77 21.54 9.00 -1.01
N LEU A 78 20.68 8.56 -0.09
CA LEU A 78 19.24 8.47 -0.33
C LEU A 78 18.59 9.85 -0.52
N LEU A 79 19.08 10.88 0.17
CA LEU A 79 18.67 12.27 -0.06
C LEU A 79 19.01 12.73 -1.48
N LEU A 80 20.20 12.43 -1.96
CA LEU A 80 20.59 12.76 -3.34
C LEU A 80 19.72 12.03 -4.37
N GLU A 81 19.39 10.76 -4.14
CA GLU A 81 18.48 10.01 -5.01
C GLU A 81 17.07 10.59 -5.00
N ALA A 82 16.56 10.98 -3.82
CA ALA A 82 15.28 11.65 -3.70
C ALA A 82 15.23 12.98 -4.47
N GLN A 83 16.30 13.78 -4.41
CA GLN A 83 16.43 15.05 -5.15
C GLN A 83 16.49 14.82 -6.65
N LYS A 84 17.13 13.75 -7.10
CA LYS A 84 17.22 13.37 -8.51
C LYS A 84 15.82 12.97 -9.04
N LEU A 85 15.07 12.17 -8.29
CA LEU A 85 13.69 11.80 -8.65
C LEU A 85 12.75 13.02 -8.67
N ASP A 86 12.90 13.95 -7.72
CA ASP A 86 12.16 15.21 -7.71
C ASP A 86 12.50 16.08 -8.95
N THR A 87 13.78 16.15 -9.32
CA THR A 87 14.23 16.85 -10.53
C THR A 87 13.66 16.20 -11.78
N ARG A 88 13.65 14.88 -11.85
CA ARG A 88 13.04 14.14 -12.97
C ARG A 88 11.53 14.40 -13.07
N ALA A 89 10.83 14.46 -11.93
CA ALA A 89 9.40 14.82 -11.91
C ALA A 89 9.14 16.23 -12.42
N LYS A 90 10.00 17.19 -12.09
CA LYS A 90 9.94 18.58 -12.61
C LYS A 90 10.16 18.65 -14.12
N GLY A 91 10.93 17.73 -14.68
CA GLY A 91 11.23 17.64 -16.11
C GLY A 91 10.22 16.87 -16.95
N LEU A 92 9.12 16.37 -16.36
CA LEU A 92 8.10 15.65 -17.12
C LEU A 92 7.42 16.53 -18.17
N SER A 93 7.10 15.95 -19.32
CA SER A 93 6.18 16.56 -20.29
C SER A 93 4.76 16.45 -19.74
N VAL A 94 4.16 17.58 -19.35
CA VAL A 94 2.87 17.63 -18.65
C VAL A 94 1.78 18.08 -19.64
N PRO A 95 0.79 17.22 -19.96
CA PRO A 95 -0.41 17.64 -20.67
C PRO A 95 -1.14 18.74 -19.90
N GLY A 96 -1.80 19.67 -20.60
CA GLY A 96 -2.49 20.80 -19.97
C GLY A 96 -3.50 20.37 -18.89
N GLU A 97 -4.21 19.27 -19.15
CA GLU A 97 -5.19 18.69 -18.24
C GLU A 97 -4.56 18.11 -16.96
N MET A 98 -3.30 17.67 -17.03
CA MET A 98 -2.56 17.09 -15.90
C MET A 98 -1.82 18.14 -15.03
N THR A 99 -1.95 19.43 -15.33
CA THR A 99 -1.24 20.50 -14.59
C THR A 99 -1.59 20.49 -13.09
N GLY A 100 -2.84 20.16 -12.73
CA GLY A 100 -3.28 20.05 -11.34
C GLY A 100 -2.60 18.87 -10.62
N ALA A 101 -2.56 17.72 -11.27
CA ALA A 101 -1.91 16.51 -10.77
C ALA A 101 -0.39 16.74 -10.62
N GLN A 102 0.25 17.38 -11.60
CA GLN A 102 1.68 17.71 -11.55
C GLN A 102 2.04 18.61 -10.37
N ARG A 103 1.24 19.64 -10.09
CA ARG A 103 1.47 20.50 -8.91
C ARG A 103 1.37 19.74 -7.61
N ALA A 104 0.37 18.87 -7.48
CA ALA A 104 0.21 18.02 -6.32
C ALA A 104 1.37 17.01 -6.18
N LEU A 105 1.82 16.40 -7.29
CA LEU A 105 2.96 15.50 -7.31
C LEU A 105 4.23 16.20 -6.80
N LEU A 106 4.57 17.35 -7.35
CA LEU A 106 5.77 18.10 -6.96
C LEU A 106 5.72 18.55 -5.50
N LEU A 107 4.54 18.93 -4.99
CA LEU A 107 4.36 19.21 -3.57
C LEU A 107 4.64 17.98 -2.70
N GLY A 108 4.06 16.83 -3.04
CA GLY A 108 4.27 15.58 -2.33
C GLY A 108 5.73 15.14 -2.34
N LEU A 109 6.41 15.19 -3.50
CA LEU A 109 7.82 14.82 -3.61
C LEU A 109 8.73 15.80 -2.86
N GLY A 110 8.42 17.10 -2.89
CA GLY A 110 9.12 18.12 -2.11
C GLY A 110 9.08 17.84 -0.60
N LEU A 111 7.91 17.43 -0.07
CA LEU A 111 7.78 17.03 1.33
C LEU A 111 8.64 15.80 1.69
N ARG A 112 8.82 14.84 0.76
CA ARG A 112 9.72 13.69 0.96
C ARG A 112 11.17 14.14 1.06
N VAL A 113 11.63 15.00 0.14
CA VAL A 113 12.99 15.57 0.18
C VAL A 113 13.21 16.35 1.46
N GLU A 114 12.25 17.19 1.88
CA GLU A 114 12.30 17.95 3.13
C GLU A 114 12.42 17.04 4.35
N GLY A 115 11.59 16.00 4.44
CA GLY A 115 11.63 15.05 5.54
C GLY A 115 12.95 14.31 5.65
N ILE A 116 13.51 13.81 4.52
CA ILE A 116 14.82 13.15 4.51
C ILE A 116 15.92 14.14 4.93
N THR A 117 15.85 15.39 4.47
CA THR A 117 16.80 16.45 4.85
C THR A 117 16.79 16.69 6.37
N LYS A 118 15.60 16.79 6.97
CA LYS A 118 15.45 16.95 8.42
C LYS A 118 16.03 15.75 9.18
N ILE A 119 15.77 14.52 8.71
CA ILE A 119 16.32 13.31 9.31
C ILE A 119 17.84 13.29 9.21
N ALA A 120 18.40 13.57 8.04
CA ALA A 120 19.85 13.62 7.83
C ALA A 120 20.54 14.62 8.74
N ALA A 121 19.92 15.76 9.01
CA ALA A 121 20.46 16.79 9.90
C ALA A 121 20.47 16.37 11.39
N GLU A 122 19.49 15.59 11.85
CA GLU A 122 19.40 15.14 13.25
C GLU A 122 20.11 13.80 13.51
N LEU A 123 20.45 13.06 12.44
CA LEU A 123 21.01 11.71 12.54
C LEU A 123 22.36 11.63 13.27
N PRO A 124 23.33 12.55 13.07
CA PRO A 124 24.59 12.55 13.80
C PRO A 124 24.38 12.64 15.33
N ALA A 125 23.49 13.52 15.78
CA ALA A 125 23.16 13.65 17.19
C ALA A 125 22.42 12.40 17.72
N ALA A 126 21.51 11.84 16.90
CA ALA A 126 20.80 10.61 17.26
C ALA A 126 21.76 9.44 17.48
N LEU A 127 22.70 9.24 16.59
CA LEU A 127 23.67 8.13 16.64
C LEU A 127 24.84 8.43 17.62
N GLY A 128 25.08 9.69 17.94
CA GLY A 128 26.05 10.15 18.95
C GLY A 128 25.56 10.07 20.41
N GLY A 129 24.45 9.38 20.68
CA GLY A 129 23.93 9.15 22.03
C GLY A 129 22.84 10.14 22.49
N GLN A 130 22.47 11.12 21.66
CA GLN A 130 21.41 12.08 21.96
C GLN A 130 20.05 11.68 21.34
N THR A 131 19.82 10.38 21.11
CA THR A 131 18.63 9.87 20.39
C THR A 131 17.34 10.38 21.01
N LYS A 132 17.20 10.32 22.35
CA LYS A 132 15.96 10.76 23.03
C LYS A 132 15.67 12.25 22.85
N GLN A 133 16.72 13.08 22.68
CA GLN A 133 16.58 14.54 22.53
C GLN A 133 16.13 14.92 21.12
N VAL A 134 16.61 14.19 20.11
CA VAL A 134 16.33 14.51 18.70
C VAL A 134 15.20 13.66 18.09
N ALA A 135 14.80 12.56 18.74
CA ALA A 135 13.71 11.70 18.25
C ALA A 135 12.40 12.44 18.00
N PRO A 136 11.97 13.46 18.79
CA PRO A 136 10.77 14.24 18.45
C PRO A 136 10.89 14.97 17.12
N LYS A 137 12.08 15.46 16.76
CA LYS A 137 12.32 16.14 15.49
C LYS A 137 12.30 15.14 14.31
N ILE A 138 12.86 13.95 14.52
CA ILE A 138 12.81 12.86 13.52
C ILE A 138 11.36 12.39 13.33
N ALA A 139 10.58 12.21 14.42
CA ALA A 139 9.15 11.89 14.34
C ALA A 139 8.38 12.98 13.58
N GLY A 140 8.63 14.28 13.86
CA GLY A 140 8.05 15.39 13.10
C GLY A 140 8.47 15.41 11.63
N ALA A 141 9.68 14.92 11.27
CA ALA A 141 10.05 14.73 9.87
C ALA A 141 9.23 13.60 9.21
N MET A 142 8.83 12.56 9.95
CA MET A 142 7.95 11.50 9.43
C MET A 142 6.53 12.01 9.11
N GLU A 143 6.07 13.07 9.79
CA GLU A 143 4.78 13.71 9.46
C GLU A 143 4.77 14.28 8.04
N THR A 144 5.91 14.77 7.53
CA THR A 144 6.01 15.25 6.16
C THR A 144 5.84 14.11 5.15
N PHE A 145 6.28 12.89 5.49
CA PHE A 145 6.07 11.70 4.67
C PHE A 145 4.60 11.29 4.66
N LEU A 146 3.93 11.32 5.82
CA LEU A 146 2.48 11.08 5.88
C LEU A 146 1.71 12.10 5.04
N ALA A 147 2.03 13.39 5.17
CA ALA A 147 1.42 14.44 4.36
C ALA A 147 1.64 14.22 2.86
N SER A 148 2.85 13.80 2.45
CA SER A 148 3.15 13.41 1.07
C SER A 148 2.25 12.26 0.59
N ASP A 149 2.08 11.22 1.40
CA ASP A 149 1.28 10.05 1.05
C ASP A 149 -0.22 10.40 0.92
N VAL A 150 -0.72 11.28 1.78
CA VAL A 150 -2.09 11.81 1.69
C VAL A 150 -2.26 12.65 0.41
N ILE A 151 -1.31 13.52 0.09
CA ILE A 151 -1.37 14.32 -1.15
C ILE A 151 -1.34 13.39 -2.37
N TYR A 152 -0.46 12.39 -2.39
CA TYR A 152 -0.38 11.46 -3.51
C TYR A 152 -1.69 10.70 -3.70
N SER A 153 -2.21 10.08 -2.64
CA SER A 153 -3.43 9.25 -2.70
C SER A 153 -4.71 10.05 -2.90
N GLN A 154 -4.82 11.26 -2.33
CA GLN A 154 -6.07 12.04 -2.34
C GLN A 154 -6.09 13.15 -3.40
N ARG A 155 -4.96 13.45 -4.04
CA ARG A 155 -4.87 14.49 -5.07
C ARG A 155 -4.24 14.01 -6.36
N VAL A 156 -3.01 13.43 -6.31
CA VAL A 156 -2.31 13.02 -7.53
C VAL A 156 -3.09 11.95 -8.26
N VAL A 157 -3.35 10.83 -7.59
CA VAL A 157 -4.05 9.67 -8.17
C VAL A 157 -5.45 10.04 -8.68
N PRO A 158 -6.34 10.68 -7.90
CA PRO A 158 -7.68 11.02 -8.37
C PRO A 158 -7.70 12.01 -9.54
N LEU A 159 -6.79 13.01 -9.54
CA LEU A 159 -6.73 13.97 -10.64
C LEU A 159 -6.26 13.33 -11.95
N ILE A 160 -5.29 12.42 -11.89
CA ILE A 160 -4.87 11.65 -13.07
C ILE A 160 -6.00 10.74 -13.54
N GLN A 161 -6.61 9.98 -12.63
CA GLN A 161 -7.68 9.04 -12.97
C GLN A 161 -8.88 9.74 -13.61
N GLN A 162 -9.27 10.90 -13.08
CA GLN A 162 -10.34 11.72 -13.65
C GLN A 162 -10.09 12.06 -15.13
N GLU A 163 -8.85 12.45 -15.48
CA GLU A 163 -8.51 12.79 -16.86
C GLU A 163 -8.38 11.57 -17.78
N LEU A 164 -7.91 10.43 -17.24
CA LEU A 164 -7.87 9.18 -17.98
C LEU A 164 -9.31 8.73 -18.33
N ASP A 165 -10.21 8.74 -17.35
CA ASP A 165 -11.61 8.34 -17.52
C ASP A 165 -12.34 9.28 -18.49
N ALA A 166 -12.16 10.59 -18.37
CA ALA A 166 -12.75 11.59 -19.26
C ALA A 166 -12.33 11.42 -20.74
N ASN A 167 -11.16 10.82 -20.98
CA ASN A 167 -10.65 10.55 -22.33
C ASN A 167 -10.82 9.07 -22.75
N ALA A 168 -11.62 8.29 -22.03
CA ALA A 168 -11.89 6.86 -22.30
C ALA A 168 -10.61 6.01 -22.31
N ILE A 169 -9.66 6.30 -21.40
CA ILE A 169 -8.43 5.54 -21.20
C ILE A 169 -8.65 4.63 -19.98
N ASN A 170 -8.75 3.35 -20.23
CA ASN A 170 -8.97 2.34 -19.19
C ASN A 170 -7.63 1.87 -18.60
N GLU A 171 -6.95 2.75 -17.90
CA GLU A 171 -5.70 2.49 -17.19
C GLU A 171 -5.83 3.00 -15.75
N ALA A 172 -5.26 2.26 -14.79
CA ALA A 172 -5.21 2.69 -13.40
C ALA A 172 -3.95 3.52 -13.13
N THR A 173 -4.08 4.55 -12.31
CA THR A 173 -2.93 5.26 -11.77
C THR A 173 -2.32 4.46 -10.62
N PRO A 174 -1.01 4.12 -10.66
CA PRO A 174 -0.38 3.34 -9.60
C PRO A 174 -0.43 4.06 -8.26
N GLY A 175 -0.83 3.35 -7.20
CA GLY A 175 -0.69 3.82 -5.83
C GLY A 175 0.76 3.71 -5.38
N ALA A 176 1.18 4.59 -4.46
CA ALA A 176 2.49 4.51 -3.82
C ALA A 176 2.39 5.05 -2.39
N ARG A 177 3.19 4.46 -1.50
CA ARG A 177 3.31 4.90 -0.12
C ARG A 177 4.80 5.06 0.24
N PHE A 178 5.14 6.15 0.90
CA PHE A 178 6.49 6.41 1.38
C PHE A 178 6.68 5.98 2.83
N LEU A 179 5.76 6.37 3.73
CA LEU A 179 5.81 6.00 5.14
C LEU A 179 5.32 4.54 5.32
N PRO A 180 6.16 3.60 5.78
CA PRO A 180 5.79 2.18 5.82
C PRO A 180 4.70 1.86 6.85
N ASN A 181 4.71 2.56 7.99
CA ASN A 181 3.67 2.46 9.03
C ASN A 181 3.65 3.72 9.89
N LEU A 182 2.51 3.97 10.55
CA LEU A 182 2.29 5.16 11.38
C LEU A 182 3.11 5.16 12.69
N GLY A 183 3.63 4.02 13.12
CA GLY A 183 4.46 3.94 14.31
C GLY A 183 5.71 4.84 14.25
N TRP A 184 6.18 5.17 13.04
CA TRP A 184 7.28 6.12 12.87
C TRP A 184 6.98 7.56 13.29
N LEU A 185 5.70 7.92 13.48
CA LEU A 185 5.28 9.22 14.02
C LEU A 185 5.48 9.31 15.53
N GLU A 186 5.68 8.16 16.19
CA GLU A 186 5.83 8.07 17.64
C GLU A 186 7.30 8.22 18.05
N THR A 187 7.60 9.19 18.89
CA THR A 187 8.95 9.47 19.39
C THR A 187 9.62 8.23 19.99
N ASN A 188 8.88 7.46 20.80
CA ASN A 188 9.43 6.27 21.45
C ASN A 188 9.76 5.16 20.44
N THR A 189 8.97 5.02 19.40
CA THR A 189 9.23 4.09 18.29
C THR A 189 10.50 4.50 17.54
N VAL A 190 10.68 5.78 17.26
CA VAL A 190 11.92 6.30 16.66
C VAL A 190 13.13 5.98 17.52
N VAL A 191 13.07 6.23 18.84
CA VAL A 191 14.15 5.87 19.79
C VAL A 191 14.44 4.38 19.71
N ALA A 192 13.44 3.53 19.88
CA ALA A 192 13.60 2.09 19.89
C ALA A 192 14.26 1.57 18.60
N ARG A 193 13.84 2.06 17.46
CA ARG A 193 14.38 1.63 16.16
C ARG A 193 15.80 2.10 15.91
N LEU A 194 16.14 3.34 16.28
CA LEU A 194 17.49 3.86 16.11
C LEU A 194 18.49 3.26 17.08
N THR A 195 18.08 2.91 18.31
CA THR A 195 18.97 2.33 19.33
C THR A 195 19.03 0.81 19.29
N GLY A 196 18.20 0.15 18.47
CA GLY A 196 18.11 -1.32 18.45
C GLY A 196 17.59 -1.91 19.77
N GLN A 197 17.16 -1.07 20.68
CA GLN A 197 16.48 -1.53 21.88
C GLN A 197 15.12 -2.07 21.44
N SER A 198 15.06 -3.38 21.19
CA SER A 198 13.81 -4.12 21.29
C SER A 198 13.38 -3.93 22.74
N GLY A 199 12.56 -2.91 22.98
CA GLY A 199 12.07 -2.62 24.30
C GLY A 199 11.31 -3.83 24.82
N SER A 200 11.95 -4.53 25.72
CA SER A 200 11.26 -5.24 26.79
C SER A 200 10.60 -4.18 27.68
N GLY A 201 9.66 -3.43 27.10
CA GLY A 201 9.02 -2.27 27.72
C GLY A 201 8.45 -1.25 26.74
N ALA A 202 8.70 -1.41 25.43
CA ALA A 202 7.80 -0.95 24.41
C ALA A 202 6.72 -2.04 24.23
N SER A 203 5.93 -2.29 25.25
CA SER A 203 4.49 -2.12 25.02
C SER A 203 4.44 -0.92 24.13
N ALA A 204 4.05 -1.09 22.85
CA ALA A 204 3.48 0.01 22.13
C ALA A 204 2.70 0.75 23.22
N SER A 205 3.24 1.92 23.70
CA SER A 205 2.37 2.89 24.27
C SER A 205 1.51 3.20 23.06
N THR A 206 0.50 2.42 22.94
CA THR A 206 -0.63 2.60 22.11
C THR A 206 -1.09 4.00 22.43
N GLY A 207 -0.56 4.97 21.71
CA GLY A 207 -1.36 6.07 21.31
C GLY A 207 -2.41 5.42 20.41
N ILE A 208 -3.30 4.64 21.06
CA ILE A 208 -4.49 4.12 20.43
C ILE A 208 -5.17 5.38 19.94
N ALA A 209 -5.31 5.52 18.62
CA ALA A 209 -5.99 6.67 18.05
C ALA A 209 -7.36 6.78 18.76
N PRO A 210 -7.80 7.99 19.15
CA PRO A 210 -9.09 8.13 19.82
C PRO A 210 -10.18 7.47 18.96
N GLY A 211 -10.94 6.57 19.56
CA GLY A 211 -11.98 5.82 18.86
C GLY A 211 -12.00 4.34 19.25
N THR A 212 -12.81 3.56 18.55
CA THR A 212 -12.87 2.11 18.73
C THR A 212 -11.88 1.44 17.79
N HIS A 213 -11.21 0.42 18.30
CA HIS A 213 -10.33 -0.47 17.53
C HIS A 213 -10.90 -1.88 17.55
N GLY A 214 -10.83 -2.59 16.43
CA GLY A 214 -11.29 -3.96 16.40
C GLY A 214 -11.29 -4.56 15.00
N SER A 215 -11.09 -5.86 14.98
CA SER A 215 -11.22 -6.69 13.80
C SER A 215 -12.20 -7.83 14.10
N ALA A 216 -12.91 -8.33 13.11
CA ALA A 216 -13.78 -9.48 13.27
C ALA A 216 -13.57 -10.49 12.16
N LEU A 217 -13.56 -11.76 12.51
CA LEU A 217 -13.62 -12.87 11.58
C LEU A 217 -15.08 -13.01 11.09
N ILE A 218 -15.34 -12.75 9.82
CA ILE A 218 -16.69 -12.77 9.25
C ILE A 218 -17.01 -14.11 8.61
N ALA A 219 -16.08 -14.65 7.83
CA ALA A 219 -16.28 -15.89 7.11
C ALA A 219 -14.93 -16.56 6.79
N VAL A 220 -14.97 -17.89 6.67
CA VAL A 220 -13.86 -18.70 6.17
C VAL A 220 -14.40 -19.57 5.04
N ALA A 221 -13.73 -19.59 3.90
CA ALA A 221 -14.11 -20.40 2.76
C ALA A 221 -12.90 -21.12 2.16
N VAL A 222 -13.13 -22.25 1.48
CA VAL A 222 -12.14 -22.93 0.62
C VAL A 222 -12.79 -23.10 -0.76
N GLY A 223 -12.21 -22.44 -1.76
CA GLY A 223 -12.84 -22.32 -3.08
C GLY A 223 -14.20 -21.65 -3.01
N THR A 224 -15.27 -22.33 -3.41
CA THR A 224 -16.65 -21.82 -3.33
C THR A 224 -17.40 -22.24 -2.06
N ASN A 225 -16.77 -23.06 -1.19
CA ASN A 225 -17.43 -23.61 -0.01
C ASN A 225 -17.10 -22.75 1.22
N THR A 226 -18.11 -22.05 1.76
CA THR A 226 -18.00 -21.37 3.05
C THR A 226 -18.09 -22.42 4.16
N LEU A 227 -17.17 -22.35 5.13
CA LEU A 227 -17.17 -23.27 6.28
C LEU A 227 -18.24 -22.86 7.28
N GLU A 228 -19.00 -23.85 7.73
CA GLU A 228 -19.91 -23.73 8.88
C GLU A 228 -19.16 -24.08 10.16
N GLY A 229 -19.38 -23.29 11.21
CA GLY A 229 -18.71 -23.49 12.50
C GLY A 229 -19.09 -24.80 13.19
N GLU A 230 -18.30 -25.20 14.18
CA GLU A 230 -18.60 -26.40 15.00
C GLU A 230 -20.03 -26.35 15.56
N PRO A 231 -20.75 -27.47 15.60
CA PRO A 231 -20.28 -28.87 15.36
C PRO A 231 -20.41 -29.38 13.92
N THR A 232 -20.70 -28.53 12.93
CA THR A 232 -20.94 -28.97 11.55
C THR A 232 -19.65 -29.51 10.91
N LEU A 233 -19.73 -30.72 10.31
CA LEU A 233 -18.63 -31.31 9.55
C LEU A 233 -18.68 -30.86 8.08
N ASN A 234 -17.71 -30.08 7.67
CA ASN A 234 -17.60 -29.55 6.31
C ASN A 234 -16.88 -30.57 5.39
N HIS A 235 -17.46 -30.87 4.24
CA HIS A 235 -16.82 -31.68 3.21
C HIS A 235 -16.26 -30.77 2.12
N ILE A 236 -14.93 -30.69 2.02
CA ILE A 236 -14.24 -29.70 1.21
C ILE A 236 -13.45 -30.38 0.09
N LYS A 237 -13.72 -30.00 -1.15
CA LYS A 237 -12.86 -30.32 -2.30
C LYS A 237 -11.78 -29.24 -2.39
N GLY A 238 -10.56 -29.56 -2.01
CA GLY A 238 -9.44 -28.60 -1.97
C GLY A 238 -8.06 -29.25 -2.06
N GLY A 239 -8.02 -30.56 -2.23
CA GLY A 239 -6.76 -31.31 -2.26
C GLY A 239 -5.98 -31.22 -0.94
N SER A 240 -4.71 -31.59 -0.98
CA SER A 240 -3.79 -31.56 0.18
C SER A 240 -3.19 -30.19 0.48
N SER A 241 -3.56 -29.15 -0.30
CA SER A 241 -3.09 -27.79 -0.13
C SER A 241 -4.24 -26.79 -0.29
N PRO A 242 -5.27 -26.86 0.59
CA PRO A 242 -6.41 -25.96 0.50
C PRO A 242 -6.00 -24.50 0.70
N ALA A 243 -6.48 -23.60 -0.16
CA ALA A 243 -6.36 -22.16 0.02
C ALA A 243 -7.59 -21.64 0.77
N PHE A 244 -7.37 -21.20 2.00
CA PHE A 244 -8.40 -20.60 2.83
C PHE A 244 -8.59 -19.12 2.48
N THR A 245 -9.80 -18.73 2.11
CA THR A 245 -10.17 -17.32 1.99
C THR A 245 -10.83 -16.88 3.29
N VAL A 246 -10.12 -16.07 4.06
CA VAL A 246 -10.59 -15.54 5.35
C VAL A 246 -11.06 -14.11 5.15
N THR A 247 -12.34 -13.85 5.40
CA THR A 247 -12.93 -12.51 5.36
C THR A 247 -12.84 -11.86 6.73
N VAL A 248 -12.12 -10.75 6.81
CA VAL A 248 -11.93 -9.94 8.02
C VAL A 248 -12.62 -8.60 7.84
N GLU A 249 -13.38 -8.15 8.83
CA GLU A 249 -14.00 -6.81 8.88
C GLU A 249 -13.30 -5.95 9.94
N ASN A 250 -12.98 -4.73 9.59
CA ASN A 250 -12.59 -3.72 10.59
C ASN A 250 -13.85 -3.19 11.28
N THR A 251 -14.06 -3.59 12.53
CA THR A 251 -15.20 -3.19 13.36
C THR A 251 -14.94 -1.92 14.16
N GLY A 252 -13.71 -1.37 14.04
CA GLY A 252 -13.32 -0.11 14.68
C GLY A 252 -13.73 1.13 13.89
N SER A 253 -13.49 2.28 14.48
CA SER A 253 -13.65 3.60 13.85
C SER A 253 -12.34 4.13 13.25
N ASN A 254 -11.24 3.39 13.40
CA ASN A 254 -9.91 3.73 12.93
C ASN A 254 -9.44 2.80 11.82
N VAL A 255 -8.47 3.26 11.05
CA VAL A 255 -7.75 2.40 10.09
C VAL A 255 -6.86 1.44 10.87
N GLU A 256 -7.10 0.13 10.71
CA GLU A 256 -6.23 -0.88 11.31
C GLU A 256 -5.14 -1.29 10.34
N SER A 257 -3.93 -1.49 10.87
CA SER A 257 -2.74 -1.83 10.07
C SER A 257 -2.09 -3.10 10.57
N ASN A 258 -1.50 -3.87 9.63
CA ASN A 258 -0.79 -5.12 9.93
C ASN A 258 -1.67 -6.15 10.65
N VAL A 259 -2.92 -6.27 10.26
CA VAL A 259 -3.85 -7.26 10.80
C VAL A 259 -3.40 -8.65 10.36
N LYS A 260 -2.89 -9.44 11.28
CA LYS A 260 -2.39 -10.79 11.00
C LYS A 260 -3.52 -11.81 11.14
N VAL A 261 -3.60 -12.71 10.18
CA VAL A 261 -4.58 -13.79 10.14
C VAL A 261 -3.82 -15.11 10.12
N ASP A 262 -4.09 -15.95 11.09
CA ASP A 262 -3.51 -17.29 11.23
C ASP A 262 -4.56 -18.36 10.89
N VAL A 263 -4.17 -19.38 10.14
CA VAL A 263 -4.97 -20.58 9.89
C VAL A 263 -4.18 -21.79 10.37
N THR A 264 -4.78 -22.58 11.24
CA THR A 264 -4.19 -23.81 11.78
C THR A 264 -5.11 -25.00 11.48
N VAL A 265 -4.60 -26.00 10.81
CA VAL A 265 -5.28 -27.28 10.54
C VAL A 265 -4.64 -28.36 11.38
N THR A 266 -5.42 -28.96 12.28
CA THR A 266 -4.99 -30.05 13.16
C THR A 266 -5.65 -31.36 12.73
N THR A 267 -4.83 -32.36 12.34
CA THR A 267 -5.29 -33.69 11.95
C THR A 267 -4.54 -34.74 12.76
N ALA A 268 -5.24 -35.58 13.50
CA ALA A 268 -4.65 -36.63 14.35
C ALA A 268 -3.48 -36.13 15.24
N GLY A 269 -3.63 -34.90 15.80
CA GLY A 269 -2.62 -34.28 16.67
C GLY A 269 -1.45 -33.59 15.93
N GLN A 270 -1.38 -33.68 14.62
CA GLN A 270 -0.40 -32.95 13.82
C GLN A 270 -0.99 -31.61 13.33
N GLN A 271 -0.25 -30.54 13.55
CA GLN A 271 -0.66 -29.20 13.13
C GLN A 271 0.05 -28.78 11.83
N ARG A 272 -0.72 -28.12 10.97
CA ARG A 272 -0.24 -27.37 9.80
C ARG A 272 -0.73 -25.94 9.96
N LYS A 273 0.18 -25.00 9.91
CA LYS A 273 -0.14 -23.58 10.13
C LYS A 273 0.43 -22.73 9.01
N ASP A 274 -0.34 -21.76 8.56
CA ASP A 274 0.13 -20.66 7.72
C ASP A 274 -0.56 -19.36 8.12
N SER A 275 -0.02 -18.22 7.69
CA SER A 275 -0.53 -16.90 8.08
C SER A 275 -0.38 -15.88 6.96
N LYS A 276 -1.21 -14.83 7.03
CA LYS A 276 -1.10 -13.67 6.15
C LYS A 276 -1.34 -12.38 6.91
N VAL A 277 -0.58 -11.34 6.56
CA VAL A 277 -0.77 -9.99 7.08
C VAL A 277 -1.56 -9.16 6.07
N ILE A 278 -2.68 -8.59 6.51
CA ILE A 278 -3.43 -7.56 5.79
C ILE A 278 -2.82 -6.22 6.17
N ASN A 279 -2.23 -5.53 5.19
CA ASN A 279 -1.46 -4.30 5.45
C ASN A 279 -2.31 -3.18 6.06
N SER A 280 -3.57 -3.05 5.65
CA SER A 280 -4.48 -2.00 6.14
C SER A 280 -5.94 -2.36 5.88
N THR A 281 -6.82 -2.03 6.83
CA THR A 281 -8.27 -2.13 6.69
C THR A 281 -8.92 -0.80 7.08
N GLN A 282 -9.84 -0.31 6.24
CA GLN A 282 -10.60 0.90 6.54
C GLN A 282 -11.75 0.60 7.51
N PRO A 283 -12.21 1.56 8.33
CA PRO A 283 -13.39 1.38 9.18
C PRO A 283 -14.59 0.82 8.40
N GLY A 284 -15.19 -0.24 8.91
CA GLY A 284 -16.34 -0.93 8.30
C GLY A 284 -16.04 -1.70 7.02
N SER A 285 -14.78 -1.75 6.55
CA SER A 285 -14.43 -2.48 5.35
C SER A 285 -14.22 -3.97 5.62
N LYS A 286 -14.56 -4.80 4.63
CA LYS A 286 -14.26 -6.24 4.60
C LYS A 286 -13.12 -6.50 3.63
N VAL A 287 -12.12 -7.26 4.09
CA VAL A 287 -10.94 -7.62 3.29
C VAL A 287 -10.75 -9.12 3.34
N ASN A 288 -10.41 -9.73 2.21
CA ASN A 288 -10.12 -11.16 2.11
C ASN A 288 -8.62 -11.42 2.18
N ALA A 289 -8.23 -12.34 3.07
CA ALA A 289 -6.89 -12.90 3.12
C ALA A 289 -6.92 -14.33 2.56
N GLU A 290 -6.16 -14.60 1.53
CA GLU A 290 -6.00 -15.94 0.98
C GLU A 290 -4.75 -16.60 1.58
N ILE A 291 -4.92 -17.73 2.27
CA ILE A 291 -3.88 -18.41 3.05
C ILE A 291 -3.83 -19.89 2.62
N PRO A 292 -2.82 -20.30 1.85
CA PRO A 292 -2.65 -21.69 1.45
C PRO A 292 -2.01 -22.50 2.58
N VAL A 293 -2.68 -23.54 3.07
CA VAL A 293 -2.12 -24.46 4.07
C VAL A 293 -1.75 -25.76 3.39
N THR A 294 -0.44 -26.08 3.36
CA THR A 294 0.08 -27.25 2.64
C THR A 294 0.20 -28.50 3.52
N GLY A 295 0.08 -29.67 2.90
CA GLY A 295 0.29 -30.94 3.56
C GLY A 295 -0.87 -31.40 4.44
N VAL A 296 -2.08 -30.94 4.17
CA VAL A 296 -3.30 -31.36 4.88
C VAL A 296 -3.66 -32.79 4.46
N PRO A 297 -3.85 -33.72 5.41
CA PRO A 297 -4.25 -35.09 5.10
C PRO A 297 -5.66 -35.17 4.50
N LEU A 298 -5.82 -35.97 3.44
CA LEU A 298 -7.11 -36.19 2.78
C LEU A 298 -7.90 -37.31 3.44
N GLY A 299 -9.23 -37.19 3.40
CA GLY A 299 -10.17 -38.21 3.90
C GLY A 299 -10.21 -38.38 5.42
N VAL A 300 -9.55 -37.52 6.19
CA VAL A 300 -9.50 -37.56 7.64
C VAL A 300 -10.11 -36.30 8.23
N ALA A 301 -10.93 -36.44 9.26
CA ALA A 301 -11.51 -35.32 9.98
C ALA A 301 -10.40 -34.47 10.62
N SER A 302 -10.42 -33.18 10.31
CA SER A 302 -9.45 -32.19 10.75
C SER A 302 -10.17 -31.04 11.45
N LYS A 303 -9.55 -30.50 12.50
CA LYS A 303 -9.98 -29.26 13.12
C LYS A 303 -9.28 -28.10 12.44
N VAL A 304 -10.03 -27.11 11.97
CA VAL A 304 -9.52 -25.87 11.40
C VAL A 304 -9.78 -24.75 12.40
N GLU A 305 -8.73 -24.11 12.87
CA GLU A 305 -8.81 -22.93 13.74
C GLU A 305 -8.30 -21.72 12.99
N VAL A 306 -9.08 -20.66 12.97
CA VAL A 306 -8.73 -19.38 12.35
C VAL A 306 -8.73 -18.31 13.41
N GLU A 307 -7.65 -17.53 13.47
CA GLU A 307 -7.51 -16.43 14.40
C GLU A 307 -7.05 -15.18 13.67
N VAL A 308 -7.78 -14.09 13.87
CA VAL A 308 -7.33 -12.74 13.54
C VAL A 308 -6.64 -12.20 14.77
N GLU A 309 -5.32 -11.93 14.71
CA GLU A 309 -4.61 -11.38 15.86
C GLU A 309 -5.23 -10.04 16.28
N PRO A 310 -5.48 -9.83 17.58
CA PRO A 310 -6.07 -8.59 18.07
C PRO A 310 -5.23 -7.37 17.68
N VAL A 311 -5.90 -6.34 17.19
CA VAL A 311 -5.24 -5.06 16.90
C VAL A 311 -5.03 -4.25 18.19
N PRO A 312 -4.01 -3.38 18.25
CA PRO A 312 -3.77 -2.55 19.45
C PRO A 312 -5.01 -1.74 19.82
N GLY A 313 -5.48 -1.89 21.08
CA GLY A 313 -6.67 -1.19 21.58
C GLY A 313 -7.98 -1.93 21.38
N GLU A 314 -7.97 -3.07 20.77
CA GLU A 314 -9.14 -3.93 20.64
C GLU A 314 -9.57 -4.50 22.00
N THR A 315 -10.83 -4.29 22.32
CA THR A 315 -11.42 -4.77 23.58
C THR A 315 -12.27 -6.02 23.41
N ASN A 316 -12.84 -6.24 22.22
CA ASN A 316 -13.61 -7.42 21.89
C ASN A 316 -12.80 -8.33 20.98
N THR A 317 -12.20 -9.38 21.54
CA THR A 317 -11.38 -10.36 20.83
C THR A 317 -12.09 -11.71 20.63
N GLU A 318 -13.33 -11.86 21.12
CA GLU A 318 -14.09 -13.09 20.97
C GLU A 318 -14.56 -13.32 19.53
N ASN A 319 -14.82 -12.24 18.79
CA ASN A 319 -15.20 -12.26 17.38
C ASN A 319 -14.01 -12.44 16.41
N ASN A 320 -12.78 -12.58 16.91
CA ASN A 320 -11.58 -12.76 16.12
C ASN A 320 -11.27 -14.23 15.81
N LYS A 321 -12.02 -15.16 16.36
CA LYS A 321 -11.71 -16.60 16.32
C LYS A 321 -12.85 -17.41 15.72
N GLY A 322 -12.49 -18.45 14.98
CA GLY A 322 -13.42 -19.44 14.46
C GLY A 322 -12.83 -20.84 14.51
N ALA A 323 -13.67 -21.82 14.83
CA ALA A 323 -13.33 -23.22 14.84
C ALA A 323 -14.29 -24.00 13.92
N TYR A 324 -13.73 -24.87 13.10
CA TYR A 324 -14.46 -25.61 12.08
C TYR A 324 -13.98 -27.07 12.06
N LEU A 325 -14.89 -27.99 11.75
CA LEU A 325 -14.53 -29.37 11.45
C LEU A 325 -14.60 -29.58 9.95
N ALA A 326 -13.56 -30.17 9.34
CA ALA A 326 -13.52 -30.39 7.90
C ALA A 326 -12.88 -31.73 7.52
N ILE A 327 -13.38 -32.31 6.44
CA ILE A 327 -12.73 -33.42 5.73
C ILE A 327 -12.36 -32.90 4.34
N PHE A 328 -11.07 -32.95 4.01
CA PHE A 328 -10.54 -32.54 2.72
C PHE A 328 -10.49 -33.74 1.77
N SER A 329 -10.87 -33.53 0.52
CA SER A 329 -10.82 -34.50 -0.57
C SER A 329 -10.24 -33.86 -1.83
N GLU A 330 -9.86 -34.69 -2.80
CA GLU A 330 -9.46 -34.25 -4.13
C GLU A 330 -10.59 -33.59 -4.91
#